data_af5b3a003f5e107b0f94602a6664568b
#
_entry.id   af5b3a003f5e107b0f94602a6664568b
#
_cell.length_a   1.000
_cell.length_b   1.000
_cell.length_c   1.000
_cell.angle_alpha   90.00
_cell.angle_beta   90.00
_cell.angle_gamma   90.00
#
_symmetry.space_group_name_H-M   'P 1'
#
loop_
_entity.id
_entity.type
_entity.pdbx_description
1 polymer ?
#
loop_
_entity_poly.entity_id
_entity_poly.type
_entity_poly.pdbx_seq_one_letter_code
_entity_poly.pdbx_strand_id
1 'polypeptide(L)'
;MKRAAELAVQEINASGGIHGRPLELIERDDYADPDSAVFVATDLYEAGVSAVIGHLFSSTTLAAAPVYNGGSDPVVAISPSSSSPDISTAGDYTFRICPSDLAHGLALARWVHDTLHLERGAVLYLNDQYGRGVRQAFVRDFTRRGGVLVSIDPYLGDAPAVGPYLDRLAKMGRVEFLVVAGNKGEAEEILRQARSRGLSMPVLGGDGLEGIEEAGAIADGVYLSSAYLPTLETPANRAFVQAYRRKFPSAGLPNQPAAATYDAVYLLRDVIAKAGPKRDDVRRVLAQVGAGAPPFKGVTGTVAFDMRGDVPNQAVYIGVVQSGGVRLAGRQ
;
A
#
# COMPACT_ATOMS: atom_id res chain seq x y z
N MET A 1 3.79 -7.47 -6.49
CA MET A 1 4.87 -7.94 -5.60
C MET A 1 5.80 -8.94 -6.31
N LYS A 2 5.37 -10.17 -6.67
CA LYS A 2 6.18 -11.26 -7.27
C LYS A 2 7.17 -10.79 -8.34
N ARG A 3 6.68 -10.16 -9.44
CA ARG A 3 7.54 -9.69 -10.53
C ARG A 3 8.66 -8.73 -10.08
N ALA A 4 8.38 -7.88 -9.12
CA ALA A 4 9.37 -6.94 -8.60
C ALA A 4 10.44 -7.64 -7.73
N ALA A 5 10.04 -8.63 -6.93
CA ALA A 5 10.95 -9.48 -6.18
C ALA A 5 11.85 -10.30 -7.12
N GLU A 6 11.28 -10.95 -8.14
CA GLU A 6 12.04 -11.68 -9.17
C GLU A 6 13.05 -10.80 -9.93
N LEU A 7 12.67 -9.54 -10.22
CA LEU A 7 13.57 -8.58 -10.86
C LEU A 7 14.75 -8.26 -9.94
N ALA A 8 14.46 -7.84 -8.70
CA ALA A 8 15.49 -7.45 -7.74
C ALA A 8 16.45 -8.61 -7.40
N VAL A 9 15.92 -9.81 -7.14
CA VAL A 9 16.73 -11.00 -6.86
C VAL A 9 17.62 -11.35 -8.05
N GLN A 10 17.10 -11.29 -9.28
CA GLN A 10 17.87 -11.52 -10.49
C GLN A 10 19.05 -10.51 -10.62
N GLU A 11 18.79 -9.22 -10.41
CA GLU A 11 19.82 -8.17 -10.50
C GLU A 11 20.89 -8.34 -9.42
N ILE A 12 20.50 -8.64 -8.19
CA ILE A 12 21.42 -8.90 -7.08
C ILE A 12 22.30 -10.13 -7.39
N ASN A 13 21.70 -11.23 -7.84
CA ASN A 13 22.42 -12.45 -8.15
C ASN A 13 23.37 -12.29 -9.36
N ALA A 14 22.95 -11.55 -10.37
CA ALA A 14 23.79 -11.21 -11.51
C ALA A 14 25.00 -10.34 -11.10
N SER A 15 24.87 -9.58 -10.00
CA SER A 15 25.96 -8.76 -9.44
C SER A 15 26.84 -9.51 -8.43
N GLY A 16 26.69 -10.85 -8.31
CA GLY A 16 27.48 -11.69 -7.42
C GLY A 16 26.80 -12.07 -6.10
N GLY A 17 25.53 -11.75 -5.91
CA GLY A 17 24.75 -12.09 -4.72
C GLY A 17 25.23 -11.37 -3.46
N ILE A 18 25.04 -12.00 -2.30
CA ILE A 18 25.52 -11.49 -1.00
C ILE A 18 26.79 -12.26 -0.62
N HIS A 19 27.94 -11.58 -0.62
CA HIS A 19 29.27 -12.17 -0.36
C HIS A 19 29.55 -13.40 -1.22
N GLY A 20 29.20 -13.35 -2.51
CA GLY A 20 29.39 -14.45 -3.46
C GLY A 20 28.34 -15.57 -3.38
N ARG A 21 27.31 -15.43 -2.55
CA ARG A 21 26.21 -16.39 -2.42
C ARG A 21 24.94 -15.82 -3.03
N PRO A 22 24.23 -16.58 -3.87
CA PRO A 22 22.97 -16.10 -4.44
C PRO A 22 21.89 -15.97 -3.35
N LEU A 23 20.99 -15.00 -3.56
CA LEU A 23 19.69 -14.95 -2.87
C LEU A 23 18.77 -16.01 -3.47
N GLU A 24 18.10 -16.75 -2.61
CA GLU A 24 17.01 -17.64 -2.98
C GLU A 24 15.66 -16.97 -2.66
N LEU A 25 14.72 -17.04 -3.59
CA LEU A 25 13.38 -16.51 -3.44
C LEU A 25 12.38 -17.66 -3.32
N ILE A 26 11.72 -17.78 -2.17
CA ILE A 26 10.62 -18.72 -1.93
C ILE A 26 9.32 -17.94 -2.06
N GLU A 27 8.48 -18.35 -3.00
CA GLU A 27 7.21 -17.67 -3.27
C GLU A 27 6.02 -18.47 -2.74
N ARG A 28 5.09 -17.76 -2.11
CA ARG A 28 3.80 -18.28 -1.65
C ARG A 28 2.70 -17.27 -1.96
N ASP A 29 1.49 -17.77 -2.17
CA ASP A 29 0.30 -16.94 -2.38
C ASP A 29 -0.65 -17.13 -1.20
N ASP A 30 -1.08 -16.02 -0.60
CA ASP A 30 -2.04 -16.00 0.50
C ASP A 30 -3.50 -15.80 -0.01
N TYR A 31 -3.67 -15.69 -1.32
CA TYR A 31 -4.98 -15.50 -1.99
C TYR A 31 -5.80 -14.33 -1.44
N ALA A 32 -5.15 -13.34 -0.81
CA ALA A 32 -5.81 -12.23 -0.10
C ALA A 32 -6.76 -12.69 1.03
N ASP A 33 -6.56 -13.89 1.55
CA ASP A 33 -7.38 -14.53 2.57
C ASP A 33 -6.61 -14.65 3.89
N PRO A 34 -7.15 -14.15 5.03
CA PRO A 34 -6.45 -14.17 6.32
C PRO A 34 -6.11 -15.56 6.82
N ASP A 35 -6.98 -16.57 6.59
CA ASP A 35 -6.72 -17.93 7.05
C ASP A 35 -5.60 -18.55 6.21
N SER A 36 -5.61 -18.36 4.89
CA SER A 36 -4.53 -18.77 3.99
C SER A 36 -3.21 -18.08 4.35
N ALA A 37 -3.24 -16.81 4.78
CA ALA A 37 -2.05 -16.08 5.20
C ALA A 37 -1.38 -16.73 6.42
N VAL A 38 -2.15 -17.29 7.37
CA VAL A 38 -1.61 -18.02 8.53
C VAL A 38 -0.90 -19.31 8.08
N PHE A 39 -1.48 -20.07 7.13
CA PHE A 39 -0.84 -21.25 6.58
C PHE A 39 0.46 -20.92 5.85
N VAL A 40 0.44 -19.89 5.00
CA VAL A 40 1.61 -19.40 4.27
C VAL A 40 2.70 -18.94 5.24
N ALA A 41 2.32 -18.22 6.30
CA ALA A 41 3.27 -17.78 7.30
C ALA A 41 3.94 -18.95 8.03
N THR A 42 3.17 -19.98 8.38
CA THR A 42 3.68 -21.20 9.02
C THR A 42 4.66 -21.93 8.09
N ASP A 43 4.30 -22.13 6.82
CA ASP A 43 5.16 -22.79 5.82
C ASP A 43 6.49 -22.03 5.62
N LEU A 44 6.44 -20.70 5.49
CA LEU A 44 7.65 -19.88 5.37
C LEU A 44 8.50 -19.88 6.65
N TYR A 45 7.86 -19.87 7.82
CA TYR A 45 8.55 -19.99 9.12
C TYR A 45 9.32 -21.31 9.21
N GLU A 46 8.66 -22.43 8.88
CA GLU A 46 9.23 -23.78 8.90
C GLU A 46 10.29 -24.00 7.81
N ALA A 47 10.15 -23.35 6.65
CA ALA A 47 11.16 -23.35 5.59
C ALA A 47 12.48 -22.66 5.99
N GLY A 48 12.55 -22.01 7.16
CA GLY A 48 13.76 -21.41 7.69
C GLY A 48 14.23 -20.16 6.93
N VAL A 49 13.34 -19.42 6.28
CA VAL A 49 13.67 -18.17 5.57
C VAL A 49 14.28 -17.15 6.53
N SER A 50 15.24 -16.34 6.05
CA SER A 50 15.89 -15.29 6.85
C SER A 50 15.02 -14.07 7.06
N ALA A 51 14.08 -13.80 6.14
CA ALA A 51 13.10 -12.71 6.21
C ALA A 51 11.94 -12.98 5.26
N VAL A 52 10.82 -12.32 5.47
CA VAL A 52 9.63 -12.36 4.63
C VAL A 52 9.33 -10.98 4.07
N ILE A 53 8.91 -10.91 2.81
CA ILE A 53 8.34 -9.70 2.19
C ILE A 53 6.87 -9.98 1.93
N GLY A 54 6.01 -9.41 2.73
CA GLY A 54 4.56 -9.64 2.71
C GLY A 54 3.94 -9.23 4.05
N HIS A 55 2.65 -9.34 4.13
CA HIS A 55 1.67 -9.61 3.08
C HIS A 55 1.23 -8.31 2.38
N LEU A 56 0.38 -8.42 1.36
CA LEU A 56 -0.08 -7.24 0.61
C LEU A 56 -1.15 -6.46 1.39
N PHE A 57 -2.17 -7.16 1.88
CA PHE A 57 -3.30 -6.56 2.58
C PHE A 57 -3.07 -6.48 4.09
N SER A 58 -3.65 -5.47 4.74
CA SER A 58 -3.53 -5.30 6.19
C SER A 58 -4.15 -6.47 6.97
N SER A 59 -5.27 -7.01 6.49
CA SER A 59 -5.94 -8.17 7.11
C SER A 59 -5.04 -9.42 7.09
N THR A 60 -4.41 -9.73 5.96
CA THR A 60 -3.50 -10.88 5.83
C THR A 60 -2.20 -10.68 6.61
N THR A 61 -1.65 -9.46 6.63
CA THR A 61 -0.46 -9.16 7.45
C THR A 61 -0.74 -9.33 8.94
N LEU A 62 -1.88 -8.81 9.43
CA LEU A 62 -2.25 -8.93 10.84
C LEU A 62 -2.56 -10.37 11.24
N ALA A 63 -3.15 -11.17 10.36
CA ALA A 63 -3.39 -12.59 10.61
C ALA A 63 -2.08 -13.40 10.66
N ALA A 64 -1.11 -13.11 9.82
CA ALA A 64 0.20 -13.76 9.74
C ALA A 64 1.19 -13.31 10.84
N ALA A 65 1.06 -12.08 11.34
CA ALA A 65 2.01 -11.47 12.27
C ALA A 65 2.26 -12.31 13.54
N PRO A 66 1.26 -12.95 14.19
CA PRO A 66 1.50 -13.80 15.35
C PRO A 66 2.43 -14.98 15.06
N VAL A 67 2.39 -15.54 13.84
CA VAL A 67 3.30 -16.63 13.43
C VAL A 67 4.72 -16.11 13.31
N TYR A 68 4.92 -14.99 12.62
CA TYR A 68 6.25 -14.42 12.40
C TYR A 68 6.91 -13.88 13.68
N ASN A 69 6.11 -13.34 14.61
CA ASN A 69 6.58 -12.83 15.90
C ASN A 69 6.68 -13.91 16.99
N GLY A 70 6.11 -15.09 16.76
CA GLY A 70 6.04 -16.18 17.72
C GLY A 70 7.18 -17.19 17.60
N GLY A 71 7.09 -18.23 18.42
CA GLY A 71 8.05 -19.34 18.43
C GLY A 71 9.41 -19.00 19.04
N SER A 72 10.36 -19.91 18.87
CA SER A 72 11.72 -19.78 19.43
C SER A 72 12.69 -19.04 18.51
N ASP A 73 12.34 -18.83 17.24
CA ASP A 73 13.17 -18.18 16.23
C ASP A 73 12.31 -17.28 15.33
N PRO A 74 11.79 -16.14 15.85
CA PRO A 74 10.91 -15.24 15.11
C PRO A 74 11.59 -14.70 13.84
N VAL A 75 10.78 -14.44 12.80
CA VAL A 75 11.26 -13.99 11.50
C VAL A 75 10.70 -12.61 11.13
N VAL A 76 11.56 -11.73 10.64
CA VAL A 76 11.14 -10.41 10.15
C VAL A 76 10.19 -10.56 8.98
N ALA A 77 9.07 -9.86 9.04
CA ALA A 77 8.14 -9.67 7.93
C ALA A 77 8.05 -8.18 7.59
N ILE A 78 8.34 -7.83 6.33
CA ILE A 78 8.26 -6.45 5.83
C ILE A 78 7.09 -6.36 4.86
N SER A 79 6.00 -5.69 5.26
CA SER A 79 4.92 -5.42 4.31
C SER A 79 5.25 -4.25 3.40
N PRO A 80 5.10 -4.42 2.08
CA PRO A 80 5.27 -3.32 1.13
C PRO A 80 4.03 -2.44 0.99
N SER A 81 2.88 -2.84 1.54
CA SER A 81 1.60 -2.16 1.25
C SER A 81 0.60 -2.11 2.41
N SER A 82 0.77 -2.89 3.49
CA SER A 82 -0.19 -2.91 4.60
C SER A 82 -0.14 -1.62 5.41
N SER A 83 -1.09 -0.74 5.16
CA SER A 83 -1.11 0.64 5.67
C SER A 83 -1.96 0.84 6.92
N SER A 84 -2.76 -0.15 7.37
CA SER A 84 -3.56 -0.04 8.59
C SER A 84 -2.71 0.41 9.79
N PRO A 85 -3.22 1.34 10.64
CA PRO A 85 -2.56 1.72 11.88
C PRO A 85 -2.27 0.55 12.83
N ASP A 86 -3.05 -0.53 12.76
CA ASP A 86 -2.90 -1.71 13.62
C ASP A 86 -1.58 -2.46 13.35
N ILE A 87 -0.98 -2.31 12.16
CA ILE A 87 0.33 -2.88 11.82
C ILE A 87 1.42 -2.38 12.77
N SER A 88 1.34 -1.12 13.23
CA SER A 88 2.31 -0.51 14.15
C SER A 88 2.37 -1.18 15.53
N THR A 89 1.45 -2.11 15.82
CA THR A 89 1.37 -2.87 17.09
C THR A 89 1.32 -4.38 16.88
N ALA A 90 1.60 -4.84 15.65
CA ALA A 90 1.49 -6.26 15.30
C ALA A 90 2.66 -7.12 15.83
N GLY A 91 3.71 -6.50 16.36
CA GLY A 91 4.84 -7.16 17.00
C GLY A 91 6.21 -6.66 16.52
N ASP A 92 7.25 -7.00 17.26
CA ASP A 92 8.62 -6.48 17.09
C ASP A 92 9.34 -6.96 15.82
N TYR A 93 8.82 -8.00 15.17
CA TYR A 93 9.33 -8.53 13.90
C TYR A 93 8.48 -8.12 12.70
N THR A 94 7.47 -7.26 12.91
CA THR A 94 6.62 -6.71 11.84
C THR A 94 7.09 -5.32 11.46
N PHE A 95 7.38 -5.14 10.17
CA PHE A 95 7.83 -3.88 9.57
C PHE A 95 6.95 -3.55 8.37
N ARG A 96 6.90 -2.28 7.99
CA ARG A 96 6.32 -1.85 6.69
C ARG A 96 7.17 -0.77 6.05
N ILE A 97 7.15 -0.74 4.72
CA ILE A 97 7.81 0.31 3.92
C ILE A 97 6.81 1.09 3.06
N CYS A 98 5.58 1.20 3.56
CA CYS A 98 4.55 2.08 3.04
C CYS A 98 4.05 3.02 4.16
N PRO A 99 3.53 4.21 3.83
CA PRO A 99 2.91 5.09 4.81
C PRO A 99 1.70 4.44 5.47
N SER A 100 1.37 4.89 6.68
CA SER A 100 0.14 4.50 7.35
C SER A 100 -1.08 5.15 6.72
N ASP A 101 -2.26 4.53 6.83
CA ASP A 101 -3.57 5.11 6.51
C ASP A 101 -3.78 6.48 7.16
N LEU A 102 -3.11 6.72 8.29
CA LEU A 102 -3.14 8.05 8.93
C LEU A 102 -2.55 9.13 8.01
N ALA A 103 -1.50 8.82 7.27
CA ALA A 103 -0.89 9.74 6.31
C ALA A 103 -1.75 9.85 5.03
N HIS A 104 -2.27 8.73 4.53
CA HIS A 104 -3.16 8.69 3.36
C HIS A 104 -4.45 9.48 3.61
N GLY A 105 -5.14 9.21 4.72
CA GLY A 105 -6.38 9.92 5.07
C GLY A 105 -6.17 11.42 5.30
N LEU A 106 -5.05 11.81 5.93
CA LEU A 106 -4.68 13.23 6.08
C LEU A 106 -4.42 13.90 4.72
N ALA A 107 -3.69 13.24 3.82
CA ALA A 107 -3.39 13.75 2.48
C ALA A 107 -4.67 13.95 1.67
N LEU A 108 -5.57 12.96 1.70
CA LEU A 108 -6.87 13.05 1.03
C LEU A 108 -7.75 14.18 1.61
N ALA A 109 -7.82 14.31 2.95
CA ALA A 109 -8.60 15.36 3.60
C ALA A 109 -8.11 16.77 3.22
N ARG A 110 -6.78 16.97 3.20
CA ARG A 110 -6.17 18.21 2.73
C ARG A 110 -6.47 18.47 1.26
N TRP A 111 -6.34 17.45 0.42
CA TRP A 111 -6.58 17.58 -1.01
C TRP A 111 -8.02 18.01 -1.31
N VAL A 112 -8.98 17.35 -0.69
CA VAL A 112 -10.41 17.67 -0.86
C VAL A 112 -10.71 19.08 -0.39
N HIS A 113 -10.29 19.43 0.82
CA HIS A 113 -10.66 20.69 1.45
C HIS A 113 -9.82 21.87 0.94
N ASP A 114 -8.48 21.73 0.98
CA ASP A 114 -7.57 22.87 0.76
C ASP A 114 -7.27 23.10 -0.74
N THR A 115 -7.38 22.04 -1.58
CA THR A 115 -7.04 22.12 -3.01
C THR A 115 -8.27 22.10 -3.91
N LEU A 116 -9.20 21.16 -3.69
CA LEU A 116 -10.43 21.08 -4.47
C LEU A 116 -11.51 22.03 -3.96
N HIS A 117 -11.36 22.57 -2.75
CA HIS A 117 -12.33 23.45 -2.08
C HIS A 117 -13.72 22.85 -1.97
N LEU A 118 -13.77 21.53 -1.67
CA LEU A 118 -15.01 20.78 -1.49
C LEU A 118 -15.28 20.60 0.01
N GLU A 119 -16.50 20.94 0.42
CA GLU A 119 -16.87 21.04 1.83
C GLU A 119 -17.87 19.96 2.27
N ARG A 120 -18.55 19.30 1.29
CA ARG A 120 -19.67 18.41 1.61
C ARG A 120 -19.61 17.11 0.82
N GLY A 121 -19.35 15.97 1.50
CA GLY A 121 -19.15 14.70 0.81
C GLY A 121 -19.67 13.50 1.59
N ALA A 122 -19.39 12.32 1.02
CA ALA A 122 -19.73 11.03 1.60
C ALA A 122 -18.53 10.09 1.60
N VAL A 123 -18.59 9.06 2.45
CA VAL A 123 -17.58 8.01 2.54
C VAL A 123 -18.26 6.65 2.43
N LEU A 124 -17.78 5.81 1.51
CA LEU A 124 -18.04 4.38 1.49
C LEU A 124 -16.75 3.67 1.88
N TYR A 125 -16.80 2.71 2.78
CA TYR A 125 -15.60 2.04 3.23
C TYR A 125 -15.78 0.53 3.38
N LEU A 126 -14.76 -0.22 2.97
CA LEU A 126 -14.67 -1.66 3.26
C LEU A 126 -14.56 -1.85 4.78
N ASN A 127 -15.42 -2.68 5.35
CA ASN A 127 -15.44 -2.89 6.80
C ASN A 127 -14.38 -3.89 7.26
N ASP A 128 -13.13 -3.64 6.89
CA ASP A 128 -11.94 -4.35 7.32
C ASP A 128 -10.94 -3.42 8.02
N GLN A 129 -9.73 -3.89 8.29
CA GLN A 129 -8.68 -3.11 8.96
C GLN A 129 -8.21 -1.93 8.11
N TYR A 130 -8.06 -2.13 6.79
CA TYR A 130 -7.63 -1.07 5.86
C TYR A 130 -8.71 0.00 5.69
N GLY A 131 -9.92 -0.38 5.27
CA GLY A 131 -10.99 0.59 4.99
C GLY A 131 -11.38 1.40 6.23
N ARG A 132 -11.37 0.78 7.42
CA ARG A 132 -11.58 1.48 8.69
C ARG A 132 -10.46 2.47 9.00
N GLY A 133 -9.20 2.12 8.71
CA GLY A 133 -8.03 2.99 8.90
C GLY A 133 -8.12 4.25 8.07
N VAL A 134 -8.26 4.12 6.76
CA VAL A 134 -8.41 5.25 5.81
C VAL A 134 -9.61 6.11 6.17
N ARG A 135 -10.81 5.48 6.38
CA ARG A 135 -12.03 6.18 6.79
C ARG A 135 -11.82 7.00 8.05
N GLN A 136 -11.25 6.41 9.11
CA GLN A 136 -11.06 7.10 10.39
C GLN A 136 -10.14 8.31 10.25
N ALA A 137 -9.02 8.15 9.54
CA ALA A 137 -8.07 9.24 9.32
C ALA A 137 -8.67 10.37 8.49
N PHE A 138 -9.33 10.03 7.36
CA PHE A 138 -9.99 11.02 6.51
C PHE A 138 -11.09 11.78 7.27
N VAL A 139 -12.02 11.08 7.90
CA VAL A 139 -13.15 11.67 8.64
C VAL A 139 -12.63 12.64 9.71
N ARG A 140 -11.66 12.20 10.52
CA ARG A 140 -11.08 13.03 11.58
C ARG A 140 -10.49 14.33 11.05
N ASP A 141 -9.66 14.25 10.02
CA ASP A 141 -8.94 15.42 9.51
C ASP A 141 -9.81 16.33 8.64
N PHE A 142 -10.75 15.76 7.87
CA PHE A 142 -11.70 16.52 7.07
C PHE A 142 -12.68 17.32 7.95
N THR A 143 -13.27 16.68 8.98
CA THR A 143 -14.18 17.37 9.90
C THR A 143 -13.47 18.42 10.76
N ARG A 144 -12.21 18.19 11.15
CA ARG A 144 -11.38 19.19 11.85
C ARG A 144 -11.15 20.45 11.00
N ARG A 145 -11.19 20.34 9.68
CA ARG A 145 -11.08 21.47 8.73
C ARG A 145 -12.41 22.16 8.49
N GLY A 146 -13.49 21.70 9.08
CA GLY A 146 -14.85 22.26 8.89
C GLY A 146 -15.68 21.55 7.84
N GLY A 147 -15.14 20.50 7.20
CA GLY A 147 -15.87 19.71 6.22
C GLY A 147 -17.03 18.92 6.82
N VAL A 148 -18.07 18.71 6.04
CA VAL A 148 -19.31 18.01 6.43
C VAL A 148 -19.42 16.69 5.68
N LEU A 149 -19.56 15.58 6.41
CA LEU A 149 -19.85 14.28 5.83
C LEU A 149 -21.34 13.94 6.03
N VAL A 150 -22.05 13.83 4.92
CA VAL A 150 -23.51 13.57 4.90
C VAL A 150 -23.83 12.10 5.09
N SER A 151 -22.85 11.23 4.82
CA SER A 151 -23.01 9.78 4.93
C SER A 151 -21.64 9.13 5.13
N ILE A 152 -21.57 8.13 5.98
CA ILE A 152 -20.38 7.28 6.22
C ILE A 152 -20.91 5.86 6.33
N ASP A 153 -20.79 5.09 5.27
CA ASP A 153 -21.45 3.78 5.17
C ASP A 153 -20.43 2.65 4.92
N PRO A 154 -20.54 1.55 5.68
CA PRO A 154 -19.73 0.37 5.45
C PRO A 154 -20.27 -0.50 4.32
N TYR A 155 -19.39 -1.24 3.67
CA TYR A 155 -19.74 -2.36 2.82
C TYR A 155 -18.84 -3.57 3.14
N LEU A 156 -19.24 -4.75 2.66
CA LEU A 156 -18.55 -6.02 2.85
C LEU A 156 -18.39 -6.72 1.50
N GLY A 157 -17.28 -7.47 1.38
CA GLY A 157 -17.02 -8.37 0.24
C GLY A 157 -16.61 -7.66 -1.04
N ASP A 158 -16.31 -8.48 -2.05
CA ASP A 158 -15.70 -8.08 -3.32
C ASP A 158 -16.72 -7.46 -4.31
N ALA A 159 -18.03 -7.71 -4.10
CA ALA A 159 -19.12 -7.14 -4.89
C ALA A 159 -20.06 -6.34 -3.98
N PRO A 160 -19.71 -5.10 -3.65
CA PRO A 160 -20.42 -4.34 -2.63
C PRO A 160 -21.86 -4.03 -3.03
N ALA A 161 -22.83 -4.39 -2.18
CA ALA A 161 -24.23 -4.02 -2.31
C ALA A 161 -24.46 -2.57 -1.89
N VAL A 162 -23.80 -1.63 -2.56
CA VAL A 162 -23.82 -0.19 -2.22
C VAL A 162 -24.97 0.59 -2.87
N GLY A 163 -25.76 -0.07 -3.72
CA GLY A 163 -26.89 0.57 -4.42
C GLY A 163 -27.76 1.42 -3.53
N PRO A 164 -28.29 0.93 -2.40
CA PRO A 164 -29.12 1.74 -1.49
C PRO A 164 -28.42 2.99 -0.95
N TYR A 165 -27.11 2.92 -0.71
CA TYR A 165 -26.32 4.09 -0.27
C TYR A 165 -26.20 5.12 -1.39
N LEU A 166 -25.91 4.69 -2.61
CA LEU A 166 -25.82 5.56 -3.78
C LEU A 166 -27.18 6.18 -4.15
N ASP A 167 -28.28 5.42 -4.05
CA ASP A 167 -29.63 5.92 -4.25
C ASP A 167 -30.01 7.00 -3.24
N ARG A 168 -29.55 6.85 -1.98
CA ARG A 168 -29.71 7.88 -0.96
C ARG A 168 -28.89 9.12 -1.29
N LEU A 169 -27.63 8.97 -1.69
CA LEU A 169 -26.75 10.09 -2.07
C LEU A 169 -27.33 10.87 -3.26
N ALA A 170 -27.91 10.18 -4.26
CA ALA A 170 -28.55 10.81 -5.40
C ALA A 170 -29.75 11.70 -5.02
N LYS A 171 -30.43 11.39 -3.89
CA LYS A 171 -31.58 12.14 -3.37
C LYS A 171 -31.21 13.25 -2.38
N MET A 172 -29.96 13.22 -1.81
CA MET A 172 -29.53 14.15 -0.76
C MET A 172 -29.23 15.59 -1.24
N GLY A 173 -29.29 15.86 -2.54
CA GLY A 173 -28.87 17.15 -3.07
C GLY A 173 -27.34 17.28 -3.02
N ARG A 174 -26.83 18.48 -2.78
CA ARG A 174 -25.40 18.82 -2.87
C ARG A 174 -24.47 17.84 -2.13
N VAL A 175 -24.00 16.80 -2.84
CA VAL A 175 -22.88 15.93 -2.46
C VAL A 175 -21.75 16.19 -3.46
N GLU A 176 -20.66 16.74 -2.99
CA GLU A 176 -19.61 17.31 -3.85
C GLU A 176 -18.51 16.32 -4.17
N PHE A 177 -18.35 15.28 -3.34
CA PHE A 177 -17.36 14.21 -3.55
C PHE A 177 -17.77 12.92 -2.83
N LEU A 178 -17.16 11.82 -3.27
CA LEU A 178 -17.28 10.50 -2.63
C LEU A 178 -15.87 9.96 -2.34
N VAL A 179 -15.62 9.60 -1.08
CA VAL A 179 -14.44 8.82 -0.73
C VAL A 179 -14.79 7.34 -0.73
N VAL A 180 -13.99 6.54 -1.42
CA VAL A 180 -14.04 5.07 -1.39
C VAL A 180 -12.78 4.57 -0.68
N ALA A 181 -12.94 4.15 0.57
CA ALA A 181 -11.88 3.54 1.36
C ALA A 181 -11.99 2.00 1.23
N GLY A 182 -11.47 1.46 0.16
CA GLY A 182 -11.49 0.05 -0.21
C GLY A 182 -10.46 -0.24 -1.29
N ASN A 183 -10.50 -1.46 -1.84
CA ASN A 183 -9.55 -1.88 -2.84
C ASN A 183 -10.08 -1.63 -4.27
N LYS A 184 -9.21 -1.81 -5.25
CA LYS A 184 -9.47 -1.57 -6.67
C LYS A 184 -10.77 -2.24 -7.15
N GLY A 185 -10.95 -3.55 -6.88
CA GLY A 185 -12.10 -4.30 -7.38
C GLY A 185 -13.43 -3.75 -6.91
N GLU A 186 -13.56 -3.47 -5.62
CA GLU A 186 -14.77 -2.86 -5.04
C GLU A 186 -14.97 -1.43 -5.56
N ALA A 187 -13.88 -0.66 -5.69
CA ALA A 187 -13.96 0.70 -6.19
C ALA A 187 -14.43 0.76 -7.65
N GLU A 188 -14.01 -0.15 -8.50
CA GLU A 188 -14.51 -0.28 -9.89
C GLU A 188 -16.02 -0.50 -9.91
N GLU A 189 -16.52 -1.42 -9.07
CA GLU A 189 -17.96 -1.71 -8.99
C GLU A 189 -18.75 -0.53 -8.42
N ILE A 190 -18.22 0.13 -7.38
CA ILE A 190 -18.83 1.35 -6.81
C ILE A 190 -18.90 2.46 -7.87
N LEU A 191 -17.83 2.69 -8.63
CA LEU A 191 -17.80 3.66 -9.72
C LEU A 191 -18.86 3.34 -10.77
N ARG A 192 -18.96 2.08 -11.21
CA ARG A 192 -19.94 1.62 -12.19
C ARG A 192 -21.38 1.89 -11.70
N GLN A 193 -21.66 1.52 -10.46
CA GLN A 193 -22.97 1.75 -9.84
C GLN A 193 -23.26 3.24 -9.64
N ALA A 194 -22.27 4.06 -9.27
CA ALA A 194 -22.43 5.49 -9.11
C ALA A 194 -22.72 6.18 -10.46
N ARG A 195 -21.94 5.88 -11.48
CA ARG A 195 -22.13 6.46 -12.83
C ARG A 195 -23.46 6.06 -13.46
N SER A 196 -23.92 4.82 -13.28
CA SER A 196 -25.23 4.37 -13.74
C SER A 196 -26.42 5.12 -13.10
N ARG A 197 -26.20 5.75 -11.95
CA ARG A 197 -27.17 6.58 -11.21
C ARG A 197 -27.02 8.09 -11.50
N GLY A 198 -26.14 8.45 -12.44
CA GLY A 198 -25.87 9.86 -12.75
C GLY A 198 -25.02 10.60 -11.71
N LEU A 199 -24.39 9.89 -10.77
CA LEU A 199 -23.50 10.49 -9.80
C LEU A 199 -22.14 10.76 -10.45
N SER A 200 -21.88 12.02 -10.78
CA SER A 200 -20.68 12.46 -11.52
C SER A 200 -19.64 13.19 -10.65
N MET A 201 -19.88 13.32 -9.35
CA MET A 201 -18.94 13.98 -8.44
C MET A 201 -17.58 13.28 -8.44
N PRO A 202 -16.48 14.01 -8.10
CA PRO A 202 -15.17 13.44 -7.89
C PRO A 202 -15.22 12.27 -6.90
N VAL A 203 -14.48 11.19 -7.25
CA VAL A 203 -14.26 10.05 -6.37
C VAL A 203 -12.79 10.05 -5.95
N LEU A 204 -12.55 9.80 -4.66
CA LEU A 204 -11.20 9.76 -4.10
C LEU A 204 -11.03 8.49 -3.26
N GLY A 205 -9.79 7.99 -3.17
CA GLY A 205 -9.48 6.88 -2.29
C GLY A 205 -8.02 6.80 -1.88
N GLY A 206 -7.71 5.81 -1.05
CA GLY A 206 -6.36 5.50 -0.61
C GLY A 206 -5.55 4.76 -1.66
N ASP A 207 -4.41 4.24 -1.23
CA ASP A 207 -3.52 3.40 -2.02
C ASP A 207 -4.15 2.05 -2.45
N GLY A 208 -5.22 1.61 -1.79
CA GLY A 208 -6.03 0.47 -2.23
C GLY A 208 -6.67 0.64 -3.61
N LEU A 209 -6.77 1.89 -4.12
CA LEU A 209 -7.26 2.18 -5.46
C LEU A 209 -6.17 2.06 -6.54
N GLU A 210 -4.96 1.64 -6.23
CA GLU A 210 -3.88 1.44 -7.19
C GLU A 210 -4.30 0.48 -8.32
N GLY A 211 -4.12 0.93 -9.56
CA GLY A 211 -4.57 0.19 -10.75
C GLY A 211 -5.99 0.52 -11.21
N ILE A 212 -6.70 1.45 -10.52
CA ILE A 212 -8.08 1.84 -10.88
C ILE A 212 -8.21 2.41 -12.31
N GLU A 213 -7.11 2.91 -12.88
CA GLU A 213 -7.05 3.38 -14.27
C GLU A 213 -7.39 2.30 -15.30
N GLU A 214 -7.23 1.02 -14.92
CA GLU A 214 -7.59 -0.11 -15.78
C GLU A 214 -9.12 -0.23 -16.01
N ALA A 215 -9.92 0.40 -15.16
CA ALA A 215 -11.37 0.50 -15.35
C ALA A 215 -11.76 1.41 -16.54
N GLY A 216 -10.78 2.06 -17.18
CA GLY A 216 -10.99 2.89 -18.35
C GLY A 216 -11.71 4.20 -18.04
N ALA A 217 -12.57 4.64 -18.95
CA ALA A 217 -13.20 5.97 -18.88
C ALA A 217 -14.03 6.23 -17.61
N ILE A 218 -14.54 5.20 -16.94
CA ILE A 218 -15.30 5.39 -15.68
C ILE A 218 -14.41 5.85 -14.52
N ALA A 219 -13.10 5.60 -14.61
CA ALA A 219 -12.12 6.00 -13.61
C ALA A 219 -11.53 7.40 -13.88
N ASP A 220 -11.76 8.00 -15.05
CA ASP A 220 -11.23 9.34 -15.35
C ASP A 220 -11.71 10.35 -14.29
N GLY A 221 -10.76 11.12 -13.75
CA GLY A 221 -11.00 12.08 -12.68
C GLY A 221 -11.02 11.47 -11.26
N VAL A 222 -10.79 10.16 -11.09
CA VAL A 222 -10.59 9.56 -9.78
C VAL A 222 -9.24 10.01 -9.22
N TYR A 223 -9.23 10.45 -7.96
CA TYR A 223 -8.01 10.75 -7.21
C TYR A 223 -7.66 9.59 -6.28
N LEU A 224 -6.36 9.32 -6.16
CA LEU A 224 -5.87 8.34 -5.18
C LEU A 224 -4.63 8.87 -4.47
N SER A 225 -4.49 8.52 -3.20
CA SER A 225 -3.24 8.78 -2.47
C SER A 225 -2.32 7.55 -2.60
N SER A 226 -1.06 7.79 -2.92
CA SER A 226 -0.05 6.73 -3.09
C SER A 226 1.31 7.18 -2.58
N ALA A 227 2.12 6.26 -2.10
CA ALA A 227 3.52 6.52 -1.74
C ALA A 227 4.46 6.53 -2.95
N TYR A 228 3.97 6.10 -4.12
CA TYR A 228 4.75 5.98 -5.33
C TYR A 228 3.88 6.17 -6.56
N LEU A 229 4.42 6.86 -7.55
CA LEU A 229 3.85 6.92 -8.89
C LEU A 229 4.93 6.55 -9.92
N PRO A 230 4.63 5.71 -10.92
CA PRO A 230 5.63 5.30 -11.92
C PRO A 230 6.13 6.47 -12.79
N THR A 231 5.43 7.60 -12.74
CA THR A 231 5.77 8.84 -13.45
C THR A 231 6.70 9.78 -12.68
N LEU A 232 7.13 9.42 -11.45
CA LEU A 232 8.06 10.24 -10.69
C LEU A 232 9.42 10.34 -11.40
N GLU A 233 9.91 11.57 -11.56
CA GLU A 233 11.12 11.86 -12.34
C GLU A 233 12.41 11.78 -11.53
N THR A 234 12.61 10.67 -10.78
CA THR A 234 13.88 10.41 -10.12
C THR A 234 14.75 9.44 -10.95
N PRO A 235 16.10 9.54 -10.90
CA PRO A 235 16.95 8.58 -11.60
C PRO A 235 16.70 7.13 -11.21
N ALA A 236 16.49 6.87 -9.92
CA ALA A 236 16.19 5.54 -9.40
C ALA A 236 14.89 4.98 -9.97
N ASN A 237 13.82 5.80 -9.99
CA ASN A 237 12.54 5.38 -10.56
C ASN A 237 12.62 5.12 -12.06
N ARG A 238 13.27 5.99 -12.83
CA ARG A 238 13.44 5.76 -14.27
C ARG A 238 14.17 4.46 -14.57
N ALA A 239 15.24 4.15 -13.82
CA ALA A 239 15.98 2.90 -13.95
C ALA A 239 15.12 1.68 -13.63
N PHE A 240 14.39 1.71 -12.51
CA PHE A 240 13.48 0.64 -12.09
C PHE A 240 12.37 0.40 -13.11
N VAL A 241 11.64 1.45 -13.53
CA VAL A 241 10.55 1.33 -14.52
C VAL A 241 11.07 0.77 -15.84
N GLN A 242 12.25 1.22 -16.30
CA GLN A 242 12.87 0.69 -17.51
C GLN A 242 13.24 -0.79 -17.38
N ALA A 243 13.85 -1.20 -16.26
CA ALA A 243 14.22 -2.59 -16.00
C ALA A 243 12.99 -3.48 -15.89
N TYR A 244 11.96 -3.02 -15.17
CA TYR A 244 10.69 -3.73 -15.01
C TYR A 244 10.00 -3.97 -16.35
N ARG A 245 9.84 -2.92 -17.18
CA ARG A 245 9.22 -3.03 -18.51
C ARG A 245 10.02 -3.92 -19.46
N ARG A 246 11.36 -3.88 -19.39
CA ARG A 246 12.21 -4.74 -20.22
C ARG A 246 12.05 -6.20 -19.86
N LYS A 247 11.94 -6.54 -18.57
CA LYS A 247 11.77 -7.92 -18.11
C LYS A 247 10.35 -8.41 -18.30
N PHE A 248 9.35 -7.54 -18.13
CA PHE A 248 7.93 -7.88 -18.18
C PHE A 248 7.17 -7.00 -19.19
N PRO A 249 7.41 -7.16 -20.50
CA PRO A 249 6.88 -6.25 -21.52
C PRO A 249 5.35 -6.26 -21.64
N SER A 250 4.70 -7.34 -21.22
CA SER A 250 3.24 -7.47 -21.18
C SER A 250 2.61 -6.99 -19.84
N ALA A 251 3.42 -6.69 -18.84
CA ALA A 251 2.93 -6.10 -17.61
C ALA A 251 2.74 -4.59 -17.81
N GLY A 252 1.74 -4.00 -17.17
CA GLY A 252 1.60 -2.55 -17.09
C GLY A 252 2.80 -1.87 -16.42
N LEU A 253 2.67 -0.60 -16.10
CA LEU A 253 3.68 0.09 -15.28
C LEU A 253 3.70 -0.50 -13.86
N PRO A 254 4.87 -0.51 -13.18
CA PRO A 254 4.93 -0.93 -11.79
C PRO A 254 4.15 0.05 -10.91
N ASN A 255 3.35 -0.48 -10.01
CA ASN A 255 2.61 0.27 -9.00
C ASN A 255 3.39 0.38 -7.68
N GLN A 256 2.81 1.02 -6.66
CA GLN A 256 3.44 1.21 -5.35
C GLN A 256 3.84 -0.12 -4.68
N PRO A 257 2.98 -1.18 -4.59
CA PRO A 257 3.42 -2.45 -4.01
C PRO A 257 4.59 -3.10 -4.76
N ALA A 258 4.67 -2.93 -6.07
CA ALA A 258 5.81 -3.43 -6.85
C ALA A 258 7.10 -2.66 -6.54
N ALA A 259 7.04 -1.33 -6.51
CA ALA A 259 8.20 -0.49 -6.18
C ALA A 259 8.68 -0.72 -4.75
N ALA A 260 7.77 -0.80 -3.79
CA ALA A 260 8.09 -1.09 -2.39
C ALA A 260 8.64 -2.51 -2.20
N THR A 261 8.13 -3.51 -2.92
CA THR A 261 8.71 -4.86 -2.90
C THR A 261 10.13 -4.87 -3.44
N TYR A 262 10.39 -4.15 -4.54
CA TYR A 262 11.74 -4.01 -5.09
C TYR A 262 12.70 -3.41 -4.05
N ASP A 263 12.29 -2.32 -3.40
CA ASP A 263 13.04 -1.68 -2.33
C ASP A 263 13.27 -2.61 -1.14
N ALA A 264 12.27 -3.39 -0.73
CA ALA A 264 12.37 -4.35 0.36
C ALA A 264 13.44 -5.42 0.10
N VAL A 265 13.51 -5.94 -1.13
CA VAL A 265 14.55 -6.93 -1.50
C VAL A 265 15.94 -6.32 -1.41
N TYR A 266 16.15 -5.11 -1.92
CA TYR A 266 17.44 -4.43 -1.84
C TYR A 266 17.82 -4.04 -0.40
N LEU A 267 16.85 -3.58 0.39
CA LEU A 267 17.02 -3.31 1.81
C LEU A 267 17.44 -4.58 2.57
N LEU A 268 16.77 -5.70 2.35
CA LEU A 268 17.10 -6.97 2.97
C LEU A 268 18.47 -7.50 2.50
N ARG A 269 18.84 -7.30 1.23
CA ARG A 269 20.21 -7.59 0.75
C ARG A 269 21.24 -6.86 1.62
N ASP A 270 21.06 -5.55 1.84
CA ASP A 270 22.03 -4.74 2.60
C ASP A 270 22.05 -5.14 4.09
N VAL A 271 20.88 -5.43 4.64
CA VAL A 271 20.73 -5.91 6.02
C VAL A 271 21.40 -7.27 6.21
N ILE A 272 21.13 -8.25 5.34
CA ILE A 272 21.69 -9.59 5.42
C ILE A 272 23.20 -9.57 5.14
N ALA A 273 23.68 -8.72 4.24
CA ALA A 273 25.10 -8.54 4.00
C ALA A 273 25.84 -8.09 5.28
N LYS A 274 25.21 -7.28 6.10
CA LYS A 274 25.77 -6.79 7.38
C LYS A 274 25.53 -7.75 8.54
N ALA A 275 24.35 -8.37 8.62
CA ALA A 275 23.91 -9.18 9.75
C ALA A 275 24.29 -10.65 9.62
N GLY A 276 24.42 -11.16 8.40
CA GLY A 276 24.31 -12.58 8.10
C GLY A 276 22.86 -13.04 8.04
N PRO A 277 22.61 -14.35 7.82
CA PRO A 277 21.25 -14.86 7.55
C PRO A 277 20.42 -15.18 8.81
N LYS A 278 20.95 -15.04 10.02
CA LYS A 278 20.24 -15.35 11.26
C LYS A 278 19.12 -14.35 11.51
N ARG A 279 17.93 -14.83 11.78
CA ARG A 279 16.69 -14.04 11.90
C ARG A 279 16.77 -12.90 12.92
N ASP A 280 17.28 -13.18 14.12
CA ASP A 280 17.42 -12.16 15.17
C ASP A 280 18.46 -11.09 14.80
N ASP A 281 19.57 -11.48 14.17
CA ASP A 281 20.56 -10.51 13.67
C ASP A 281 20.00 -9.65 12.53
N VAL A 282 19.22 -10.24 11.63
CA VAL A 282 18.50 -9.51 10.55
C VAL A 282 17.54 -8.49 11.18
N ARG A 283 16.72 -8.91 12.14
CA ARG A 283 15.80 -8.01 12.86
C ARG A 283 16.55 -6.86 13.53
N ARG A 284 17.63 -7.15 14.24
CA ARG A 284 18.42 -6.16 14.96
C ARG A 284 19.05 -5.12 14.04
N VAL A 285 19.58 -5.55 12.89
CA VAL A 285 20.18 -4.64 11.91
C VAL A 285 19.11 -3.85 11.15
N LEU A 286 17.99 -4.48 10.80
CA LEU A 286 16.87 -3.80 10.14
C LEU A 286 16.29 -2.66 10.99
N ALA A 287 16.10 -2.89 12.28
CA ALA A 287 15.58 -1.89 13.21
C ALA A 287 16.52 -0.66 13.40
N GLN A 288 17.78 -0.76 12.97
CA GLN A 288 18.70 0.38 13.02
C GLN A 288 18.62 1.29 11.79
N VAL A 289 17.95 0.86 10.72
CA VAL A 289 17.85 1.66 9.47
C VAL A 289 17.07 2.94 9.72
N GLY A 290 17.75 4.07 9.60
CA GLY A 290 17.19 5.40 9.88
C GLY A 290 17.27 5.84 11.35
N ALA A 291 17.63 4.95 12.29
CA ALA A 291 17.83 5.26 13.70
C ALA A 291 19.32 5.30 14.07
N GLY A 292 19.98 4.13 14.20
CA GLY A 292 21.41 4.00 14.50
C GLY A 292 22.28 3.79 13.25
N ALA A 293 21.67 3.59 12.08
CA ALA A 293 22.32 3.46 10.79
C ALA A 293 21.72 4.44 9.79
N PRO A 294 22.43 4.77 8.69
CA PRO A 294 21.86 5.61 7.63
C PRO A 294 20.54 5.03 7.09
N PRO A 295 19.58 5.89 6.70
CA PRO A 295 18.36 5.44 6.07
C PRO A 295 18.67 4.79 4.70
N PHE A 296 17.85 3.82 4.31
CA PHE A 296 17.91 3.24 2.98
C PHE A 296 17.29 4.19 1.94
N LYS A 297 17.94 4.33 0.79
CA LYS A 297 17.44 5.15 -0.32
C LYS A 297 16.97 4.23 -1.43
N GLY A 298 15.66 4.13 -1.58
CA GLY A 298 15.00 3.29 -2.57
C GLY A 298 14.33 4.06 -3.70
N VAL A 299 13.61 3.34 -4.50
CA VAL A 299 12.76 3.84 -5.59
C VAL A 299 11.54 4.60 -5.04
N THR A 300 10.98 4.10 -3.92
CA THR A 300 9.86 4.73 -3.21
C THR A 300 10.28 5.92 -2.34
N GLY A 301 11.58 6.21 -2.28
CA GLY A 301 12.15 7.30 -1.50
C GLY A 301 13.06 6.82 -0.37
N THR A 302 12.99 7.50 0.76
CA THR A 302 13.86 7.21 1.91
C THR A 302 13.11 6.35 2.91
N VAL A 303 13.66 5.17 3.21
CA VAL A 303 13.17 4.26 4.25
C VAL A 303 13.96 4.48 5.52
N ALA A 304 13.29 4.88 6.58
CA ALA A 304 13.84 5.07 7.91
C ALA A 304 12.79 4.60 8.91
N PHE A 305 13.10 3.54 9.63
CA PHE A 305 12.16 2.96 10.58
C PHE A 305 12.15 3.70 11.90
N ASP A 306 10.97 3.85 12.48
CA ASP A 306 10.80 4.18 13.88
C ASP A 306 10.85 2.90 14.77
N MET A 307 10.64 3.07 16.07
CA MET A 307 10.66 1.96 17.04
C MET A 307 9.54 0.93 16.84
N ARG A 308 8.55 1.22 16.01
CA ARG A 308 7.42 0.33 15.68
C ARG A 308 7.57 -0.36 14.33
N GLY A 309 8.69 -0.15 13.64
CA GLY A 309 8.89 -0.67 12.28
C GLY A 309 8.10 0.08 11.20
N ASP A 310 7.65 1.31 11.50
CA ASP A 310 6.96 2.20 10.57
C ASP A 310 7.93 3.14 9.86
N VAL A 311 7.49 3.73 8.74
CA VAL A 311 8.21 4.76 7.96
C VAL A 311 7.46 6.10 8.01
N PRO A 312 7.47 6.81 9.15
CA PRO A 312 6.58 7.95 9.39
C PRO A 312 6.81 9.15 8.47
N ASN A 313 7.99 9.25 7.84
CA ASN A 313 8.38 10.39 7.01
C ASN A 313 8.32 10.10 5.50
N GLN A 314 7.73 8.99 5.08
CA GLN A 314 7.58 8.69 3.68
C GLN A 314 6.54 9.62 3.04
N ALA A 315 6.84 10.11 1.84
CA ALA A 315 5.95 11.04 1.14
C ALA A 315 4.67 10.34 0.66
N VAL A 316 3.56 11.07 0.73
CA VAL A 316 2.30 10.70 0.09
C VAL A 316 2.03 11.66 -1.06
N TYR A 317 1.75 11.11 -2.22
CA TYR A 317 1.38 11.84 -3.44
C TYR A 317 -0.12 11.70 -3.68
N ILE A 318 -0.71 12.68 -4.31
CA ILE A 318 -2.06 12.56 -4.88
C ILE A 318 -1.91 12.36 -6.38
N GLY A 319 -2.37 11.20 -6.85
CA GLY A 319 -2.53 10.88 -8.25
C GLY A 319 -3.94 11.21 -8.74
N VAL A 320 -4.06 11.48 -10.04
CA VAL A 320 -5.36 11.59 -10.71
C VAL A 320 -5.35 10.73 -11.96
N VAL A 321 -6.41 9.98 -12.16
CA VAL A 321 -6.59 9.17 -13.38
C VAL A 321 -6.97 10.07 -14.54
N GLN A 322 -6.18 10.00 -15.61
CA GLN A 322 -6.42 10.74 -16.86
C GLN A 322 -6.02 9.89 -18.05
N SER A 323 -6.96 9.69 -18.97
CA SER A 323 -6.72 8.98 -20.24
C SER A 323 -6.06 7.61 -20.04
N GLY A 324 -6.55 6.82 -19.08
CA GLY A 324 -6.08 5.46 -18.80
C GLY A 324 -4.73 5.36 -18.11
N GLY A 325 -4.27 6.42 -17.45
CA GLY A 325 -3.07 6.40 -16.62
C GLY A 325 -3.16 7.31 -15.40
N VAL A 326 -2.33 7.08 -14.39
CA VAL A 326 -2.25 7.92 -13.20
C VAL A 326 -1.17 8.98 -13.38
N ARG A 327 -1.52 10.25 -13.18
CA ARG A 327 -0.61 11.39 -13.19
C ARG A 327 -0.53 12.03 -11.82
N LEU A 328 0.62 12.61 -11.50
CA LEU A 328 0.79 13.37 -10.28
C LEU A 328 -0.14 14.61 -10.31
N ALA A 329 -1.06 14.70 -9.36
CA ALA A 329 -1.89 15.86 -9.14
C ALA A 329 -1.25 16.81 -8.10
N GLY A 330 -0.63 16.25 -7.04
CA GLY A 330 0.07 17.02 -6.03
C GLY A 330 0.84 16.12 -5.06
N ARG A 331 1.68 16.76 -4.22
CA ARG A 331 2.39 16.14 -3.09
C ARG A 331 1.89 16.75 -1.80
N GLN A 332 1.63 15.90 -0.79
CA GLN A 332 1.15 16.31 0.53
C GLN A 332 2.21 16.05 1.61
#